data_a44269918c4e0448d9d44a2b4f9d5e2d
#
_entry.id   a44269918c4e0448d9d44a2b4f9d5e2d
#
_cell.length_a   1.000
_cell.length_b   1.000
_cell.length_c   1.000
_cell.angle_alpha   90.00
_cell.angle_beta   90.00
_cell.angle_gamma   90.00
#
_symmetry.space_group_name_H-M   'P 1'
#
loop_
_entity.id
_entity.type
_entity.pdbx_description
1 polymer ?
#
loop_
_entity_poly.entity_id
_entity_poly.type
_entity_poly.pdbx_seq_one_letter_code
_entity_poly.pdbx_strand_id
1 'polypeptide(L)'
;MIGLFQENGPCRITNDSSSVTLNHYSWNNEANVLYIDQPVGVGFSYGATKVGTSEEAAADVWTFLQIVLSDPRFAKYSSRKLALWTES
;
A
#
# COMPACT_ATOMS: atom_id res chain seq x y z
N MET A 1 5.41 5.13 -1.61
CA MET A 1 4.06 5.79 -1.74
C MET A 1 3.80 6.50 -3.09
N ILE A 2 4.53 6.15 -4.16
CA ILE A 2 4.30 6.73 -5.50
C ILE A 2 2.88 6.42 -5.98
N GLY A 3 2.46 5.17 -5.90
CA GLY A 3 1.09 4.78 -6.30
C GLY A 3 -0.01 5.57 -5.60
N LEU A 4 0.17 5.84 -4.30
CA LEU A 4 -0.79 6.60 -3.51
C LEU A 4 -0.88 8.09 -3.94
N PHE A 5 0.26 8.74 -4.14
CA PHE A 5 0.31 10.21 -4.30
C PHE A 5 0.54 10.71 -5.72
N GLN A 6 0.93 9.84 -6.65
CA GLN A 6 1.25 10.24 -8.02
C GLN A 6 0.49 9.46 -9.08
N GLU A 7 -0.16 8.35 -8.72
CA GLU A 7 -0.84 7.48 -9.69
C GLU A 7 -2.34 7.39 -9.42
N ASN A 8 -2.78 6.42 -8.64
CA ASN A 8 -4.19 6.03 -8.54
C ASN A 8 -4.82 6.25 -7.16
N GLY A 9 -4.12 6.91 -6.25
CA GLY A 9 -4.66 7.25 -4.93
C GLY A 9 -5.65 8.41 -4.95
N PRO A 10 -6.31 8.68 -3.81
CA PRO A 10 -7.36 9.69 -3.70
C PRO A 10 -6.85 11.13 -3.82
N CYS A 11 -5.57 11.34 -3.55
CA CYS A 11 -4.95 12.67 -3.58
C CYS A 11 -3.66 12.63 -4.39
N ARG A 12 -3.38 13.73 -5.07
CA ARG A 12 -2.13 13.94 -5.81
C ARG A 12 -1.39 15.13 -5.25
N ILE A 13 -0.07 15.02 -5.13
CA ILE A 13 0.78 16.13 -4.74
C ILE A 13 0.80 17.15 -5.87
N THR A 14 0.67 18.43 -5.53
CA THR A 14 0.80 19.55 -6.50
C THR A 14 2.22 19.65 -7.04
N ASN A 15 2.38 20.23 -8.22
CA ASN A 15 3.69 20.34 -8.89
C ASN A 15 4.74 21.11 -8.06
N ASP A 16 4.30 22.04 -7.24
CA ASP A 16 5.14 22.80 -6.31
C ASP A 16 5.38 22.09 -4.98
N SER A 17 4.83 20.89 -4.81
CA SER A 17 4.92 20.07 -3.59
C SER A 17 4.37 20.74 -2.33
N SER A 18 3.60 21.80 -2.45
CA SER A 18 3.09 22.56 -1.30
C SER A 18 1.80 22.01 -0.71
N SER A 19 1.03 21.26 -1.50
CA SER A 19 -0.28 20.77 -1.10
C SER A 19 -0.67 19.49 -1.86
N VAL A 20 -1.89 19.03 -1.62
CA VAL A 20 -2.48 17.91 -2.36
C VAL A 20 -3.81 18.34 -2.98
N THR A 21 -4.13 17.76 -4.11
CA THR A 21 -5.41 17.92 -4.80
C THR A 21 -6.15 16.60 -4.86
N LEU A 22 -7.49 16.66 -4.90
CA LEU A 22 -8.31 15.47 -5.03
C LEU A 22 -8.12 14.85 -6.42
N ASN A 23 -7.95 13.53 -6.44
CA ASN A 23 -7.96 12.75 -7.67
C ASN A 23 -9.34 12.11 -7.88
N HIS A 24 -10.12 12.67 -8.80
CA HIS A 24 -11.46 12.17 -9.13
C HIS A 24 -11.45 10.79 -9.81
N TYR A 25 -10.31 10.35 -10.33
CA TYR A 25 -10.12 9.05 -10.98
C TYR A 25 -9.43 8.03 -10.06
N SER A 26 -9.53 8.22 -8.76
CA SER A 26 -8.91 7.33 -7.80
C SER A 26 -9.56 5.94 -7.80
N TRP A 27 -8.74 4.92 -7.68
CA TRP A 27 -9.22 3.53 -7.61
C TRP A 27 -10.05 3.25 -6.36
N ASN A 28 -9.87 4.01 -5.31
CA ASN A 28 -10.69 3.86 -4.10
C ASN A 28 -12.14 4.33 -4.26
N ASN A 29 -12.51 4.92 -5.39
CA ASN A 29 -13.91 5.18 -5.73
C ASN A 29 -14.69 3.87 -5.92
N GLU A 30 -14.02 2.80 -6.38
CA GLU A 30 -14.65 1.53 -6.74
C GLU A 30 -14.23 0.36 -5.83
N ALA A 31 -13.13 0.47 -5.12
CA ALA A 31 -12.57 -0.61 -4.31
C ALA A 31 -11.91 -0.09 -3.03
N ASN A 32 -11.76 -0.96 -2.03
CA ASN A 32 -10.85 -0.69 -0.94
C ASN A 32 -9.42 -0.91 -1.42
N VAL A 33 -8.56 0.05 -1.23
CA VAL A 33 -7.16 -0.02 -1.67
C VAL A 33 -6.23 0.11 -0.48
N LEU A 34 -5.26 -0.77 -0.41
CA LEU A 34 -4.20 -0.76 0.59
C LEU A 34 -2.87 -0.49 -0.13
N TYR A 35 -2.21 0.58 0.22
CA TYR A 35 -0.89 0.94 -0.31
C TYR A 35 0.18 0.52 0.68
N ILE A 36 1.13 -0.26 0.23
CA ILE A 36 2.22 -0.80 1.04
C ILE A 36 3.55 -0.29 0.50
N ASP A 37 4.35 0.37 1.33
CA ASP A 37 5.75 0.61 1.02
C ASP A 37 6.55 -0.65 1.36
N GLN A 38 7.00 -1.36 0.35
CA GLN A 38 7.77 -2.58 0.49
C GLN A 38 9.09 -2.48 -0.31
N PRO A 39 10.15 -3.14 0.13
CA PRO A 39 10.33 -3.85 1.40
C PRO A 39 10.56 -2.90 2.60
N VAL A 40 10.84 -3.47 3.77
CA VAL A 40 11.23 -2.69 4.96
C VAL A 40 12.41 -1.75 4.64
N GLY A 41 12.33 -0.51 5.11
CA GLY A 41 13.31 0.55 4.82
C GLY A 41 12.96 1.41 3.61
N VAL A 42 11.86 1.13 2.89
CA VAL A 42 11.36 1.92 1.77
C VAL A 42 10.22 2.83 2.23
N GLY A 43 10.24 4.09 1.78
CA GLY A 43 9.20 5.08 2.08
C GLY A 43 8.99 5.26 3.58
N PHE A 44 7.79 4.99 4.05
CA PHE A 44 7.42 5.08 5.47
C PHE A 44 7.61 3.77 6.24
N SER A 45 7.96 2.69 5.57
CA SER A 45 8.22 1.39 6.21
C SER A 45 9.59 1.37 6.86
N TYR A 46 9.64 0.96 8.12
CA TYR A 46 10.89 0.88 8.88
C TYR A 46 10.92 -0.37 9.76
N GLY A 47 12.09 -0.79 10.15
CA GLY A 47 12.31 -1.95 11.03
C GLY A 47 13.77 -2.38 11.05
N ALA A 48 14.08 -3.33 11.91
CA ALA A 48 15.43 -3.87 12.06
C ALA A 48 15.75 -4.95 11.02
N THR A 49 14.74 -5.54 10.39
CA THR A 49 14.90 -6.60 9.39
C THR A 49 15.54 -6.03 8.12
N LYS A 50 16.52 -6.75 7.57
CA LYS A 50 17.07 -6.46 6.26
C LYS A 50 16.48 -7.46 5.26
N VAL A 51 15.99 -6.93 4.15
CA VAL A 51 15.44 -7.73 3.05
C VAL A 51 16.35 -7.55 1.84
N GLY A 52 16.88 -8.65 1.34
CA GLY A 52 17.83 -8.65 0.23
C GLY A 52 17.32 -9.32 -1.04
N THR A 53 16.21 -10.04 -0.96
CA THR A 53 15.61 -10.74 -2.09
C THR A 53 14.11 -10.49 -2.21
N SER A 54 13.56 -10.74 -3.40
CA SER A 54 12.13 -10.63 -3.64
C SER A 54 11.33 -11.68 -2.87
N GLU A 55 11.90 -12.84 -2.63
CA GLU A 55 11.29 -13.91 -1.84
C GLU A 55 11.13 -13.50 -0.38
N GLU A 56 12.17 -12.89 0.20
CA GLU A 56 12.09 -12.36 1.56
C GLU A 56 11.06 -11.24 1.67
N ALA A 57 11.04 -10.32 0.70
CA ALA A 57 10.04 -9.27 0.63
C ALA A 57 8.61 -9.82 0.52
N ALA A 58 8.40 -10.84 -0.29
CA ALA A 58 7.10 -11.50 -0.43
C ALA A 58 6.64 -12.16 0.86
N ALA A 59 7.54 -12.81 1.60
CA ALA A 59 7.24 -13.41 2.90
C ALA A 59 6.80 -12.35 3.93
N ASP A 60 7.47 -11.20 3.94
CA ASP A 60 7.11 -10.09 4.82
C ASP A 60 5.74 -9.49 4.46
N VAL A 61 5.47 -9.27 3.17
CA VAL A 61 4.16 -8.79 2.70
C VAL A 61 3.06 -9.79 3.05
N TRP A 62 3.30 -11.09 2.88
CA TRP A 62 2.34 -12.12 3.27
C TRP A 62 2.02 -12.06 4.76
N THR A 63 3.05 -11.98 5.60
CA THR A 63 2.90 -11.86 7.06
C THR A 63 2.13 -10.59 7.44
N PHE A 64 2.46 -9.47 6.82
CA PHE A 64 1.77 -8.20 6.99
C PHE A 64 0.27 -8.32 6.66
N LEU A 65 -0.09 -8.94 5.54
CA LEU A 65 -1.48 -9.14 5.16
C LEU A 65 -2.24 -10.02 6.17
N GLN A 66 -1.60 -11.07 6.71
CA GLN A 66 -2.21 -11.89 7.76
C GLN A 66 -2.51 -11.06 9.02
N ILE A 67 -1.57 -10.22 9.44
CA ILE A 67 -1.74 -9.33 10.60
C ILE A 67 -2.88 -8.34 10.35
N VAL A 68 -2.85 -7.64 9.24
CA VAL A 68 -3.87 -6.61 8.91
C VAL A 68 -5.27 -7.23 8.82
N LEU A 69 -5.42 -8.34 8.10
CA LEU A 69 -6.73 -8.98 7.92
C LEU A 69 -7.23 -9.72 9.17
N SER A 70 -6.38 -9.93 10.16
CA SER A 70 -6.76 -10.44 11.48
C SER A 70 -7.11 -9.34 12.47
N ASP A 71 -6.72 -8.09 12.21
CA ASP A 71 -7.02 -6.95 13.07
C ASP A 71 -8.53 -6.66 13.05
N PRO A 72 -9.20 -6.48 14.19
CA PRO A 72 -10.65 -6.21 14.25
C PRO A 72 -11.13 -5.04 13.39
N ARG A 73 -10.26 -4.04 13.16
CA ARG A 73 -10.57 -2.89 12.31
C ARG A 73 -10.73 -3.27 10.84
N PHE A 74 -10.02 -4.30 10.38
CA PHE A 74 -9.94 -4.71 8.98
C PHE A 74 -10.46 -6.11 8.70
N ALA A 75 -10.76 -6.92 9.73
CA ALA A 75 -11.20 -8.32 9.61
C ALA A 75 -12.42 -8.50 8.69
N LYS A 76 -13.29 -7.49 8.59
CA LYS A 76 -14.44 -7.48 7.67
C LYS A 76 -14.05 -7.62 6.19
N TYR A 77 -12.81 -7.38 5.84
CA TYR A 77 -12.30 -7.50 4.47
C TYR A 77 -11.68 -8.88 4.18
N SER A 78 -11.44 -9.71 5.20
CA SER A 78 -10.76 -11.01 5.06
C SER A 78 -11.48 -12.00 4.14
N SER A 79 -12.81 -11.87 4.00
CA SER A 79 -13.64 -12.70 3.11
C SER A 79 -13.83 -12.10 1.71
N ARG A 80 -13.28 -10.93 1.44
CA ARG A 80 -13.40 -10.26 0.15
C ARG A 80 -12.36 -10.79 -0.83
N LYS A 81 -12.64 -10.62 -2.12
CA LYS A 81 -11.63 -10.89 -3.16
C LYS A 81 -10.44 -9.95 -2.96
N LEU A 82 -9.26 -10.53 -2.96
CA LEU A 82 -7.99 -9.80 -2.92
C LEU A 82 -7.37 -9.80 -4.32
N ALA A 83 -6.95 -8.64 -4.75
CA ALA A 83 -6.12 -8.47 -5.94
C ALA A 83 -4.81 -7.80 -5.54
N LEU A 84 -3.70 -8.30 -6.06
CA LEU A 84 -2.38 -7.68 -5.92
C LEU A 84 -2.07 -6.93 -7.20
N TRP A 85 -1.71 -5.67 -7.05
CA TRP A 85 -1.28 -4.80 -8.13
C TRP A 85 0.14 -4.37 -7.83
N THR A 86 1.08 -4.89 -8.61
CA THR A 86 2.51 -4.66 -8.38
C THR A 86 3.15 -4.05 -9.61
N GLU A 87 4.18 -3.27 -9.39
CA GLU A 87 4.96 -2.63 -10.43
C GLU A 87 6.44 -2.69 -10.10
N SER A 88 7.24 -3.12 -11.11
CA SER A 88 8.72 -3.28 -11.05
C SER A 88 9.23 -3.97 -9.79
#